data_549a4a8ff87d41faa794a068a2af8cc4
#
_entry.id   549a4a8ff87d41faa794a068a2af8cc4
#
_cell.length_a   1.000
_cell.length_b   1.000
_cell.length_c   1.000
_cell.angle_alpha   90.00
_cell.angle_beta   90.00
_cell.angle_gamma   90.00
#
_symmetry.space_group_name_H-M   'P 1'
#
loop_
_entity.id
_entity.type
_entity.pdbx_description
1 polymer ?
#
loop_
_entity_poly.entity_id
_entity_poly.type
_entity_poly.pdbx_seq_one_letter_code
_entity_poly.pdbx_strand_id
1 'polypeptide(L)'
;MRTDKSFNDICYSCDETEDPMNREKRLFDDFSKKLTNISKKSKGWNDILQNVPLEEINKREDLSKLPITRKSNLSKIQKSFPLYGGLTIKDDKEFKYCFSSPGEIYEPGDSGDFWNMANCLYAAGMRKGDLVYNTFSYHLGPAGIMMSNAANEIGCSVIPGGVGNTDIQLEVLNYTKPSFYIGTPSFLKILL
;
A
#
# COMPACT_ATOMS: atom_id res chain seq x y z
N MET A 1 2.58 16.99 21.95
CA MET A 1 2.21 15.57 22.12
C MET A 1 0.76 15.54 22.59
N ARG A 2 -0.12 14.82 21.89
CA ARG A 2 -1.51 14.60 22.34
C ARG A 2 -1.47 13.58 23.47
N THR A 3 -1.76 13.98 24.72
CA THR A 3 -1.55 13.17 25.93
C THR A 3 -2.78 12.46 26.48
N ASP A 4 -3.99 12.76 25.98
CA ASP A 4 -5.23 12.12 26.41
C ASP A 4 -5.91 11.41 25.22
N LYS A 5 -5.65 10.11 25.10
CA LYS A 5 -6.31 9.29 24.07
C LYS A 5 -7.16 8.22 24.74
N SER A 6 -8.45 8.21 24.43
CA SER A 6 -9.28 7.03 24.70
C SER A 6 -8.76 5.86 23.83
N PHE A 7 -9.02 4.61 24.26
CA PHE A 7 -8.62 3.43 23.50
C PHE A 7 -9.14 3.46 22.05
N ASN A 8 -10.32 4.05 21.81
CA ASN A 8 -10.92 4.23 20.49
C ASN A 8 -10.17 5.24 19.59
N ASP A 9 -9.30 6.08 20.18
CA ASP A 9 -8.49 7.04 19.42
C ASP A 9 -7.16 6.45 18.93
N ILE A 10 -6.83 5.22 19.31
CA ILE A 10 -5.54 4.59 19.00
C ILE A 10 -5.60 3.83 17.67
N CYS A 11 -6.73 3.21 17.35
CA CYS A 11 -6.91 2.35 16.18
C CYS A 11 -7.72 3.03 15.09
N TYR A 12 -7.32 2.84 13.84
CA TYR A 12 -8.05 3.34 12.66
C TYR A 12 -9.25 2.45 12.34
N SER A 13 -9.08 1.13 12.48
CA SER A 13 -10.14 0.14 12.26
C SER A 13 -10.30 -0.79 13.46
N CYS A 14 -11.51 -1.33 13.64
CA CYS A 14 -11.79 -2.31 14.70
C CYS A 14 -10.99 -3.62 14.55
N ASP A 15 -10.57 -3.95 13.33
CA ASP A 15 -9.78 -5.16 13.04
C ASP A 15 -8.40 -5.13 13.73
N GLU A 16 -7.89 -3.94 14.07
CA GLU A 16 -6.59 -3.80 14.73
C GLU A 16 -6.59 -4.31 16.19
N THR A 17 -7.77 -4.33 16.80
CA THR A 17 -7.96 -4.78 18.19
C THR A 17 -8.59 -6.15 18.31
N GLU A 18 -8.86 -6.81 17.18
CA GLU A 18 -9.38 -8.18 17.16
C GLU A 18 -8.38 -9.15 17.81
N ASP A 19 -8.89 -10.08 18.59
CA ASP A 19 -8.06 -11.15 19.16
C ASP A 19 -7.26 -11.86 18.05
N PRO A 20 -5.94 -12.08 18.25
CA PRO A 20 -5.09 -12.63 17.20
C PRO A 20 -5.54 -14.01 16.67
N MET A 21 -6.08 -14.87 17.52
CA MET A 21 -6.56 -16.20 17.12
C MET A 21 -7.84 -16.10 16.30
N ASN A 22 -8.76 -15.22 16.70
CA ASN A 22 -9.99 -14.96 15.96
C ASN A 22 -9.69 -14.35 14.58
N ARG A 23 -8.77 -13.36 14.53
CA ARG A 23 -8.31 -12.74 13.30
C ARG A 23 -7.67 -13.77 12.36
N GLU A 24 -6.80 -14.63 12.87
CA GLU A 24 -6.16 -15.66 12.06
C GLU A 24 -7.19 -16.64 11.50
N LYS A 25 -8.11 -17.11 12.32
CA LYS A 25 -9.21 -17.97 11.88
C LYS A 25 -10.02 -17.31 10.76
N ARG A 26 -10.47 -16.07 10.97
CA ARG A 26 -11.23 -15.30 9.96
C ARG A 26 -10.46 -15.14 8.65
N LEU A 27 -9.15 -14.87 8.70
CA LEU A 27 -8.33 -14.75 7.50
C LEU A 27 -8.23 -16.05 6.71
N PHE A 28 -8.14 -17.20 7.38
CA PHE A 28 -8.01 -18.50 6.72
C PHE A 28 -9.36 -19.14 6.33
N ASP A 29 -10.48 -18.80 6.96
CA ASP A 29 -11.81 -19.33 6.63
C ASP A 29 -12.18 -19.13 5.15
N ASP A 30 -11.77 -17.99 4.55
CA ASP A 30 -12.03 -17.66 3.14
C ASP A 30 -10.81 -17.72 2.23
N PHE A 31 -9.61 -18.00 2.78
CA PHE A 31 -8.37 -17.87 2.04
C PHE A 31 -8.31 -18.79 0.82
N SER A 32 -8.63 -20.06 0.99
CA SER A 32 -8.69 -21.05 -0.09
C SER A 32 -9.66 -20.64 -1.20
N LYS A 33 -10.86 -20.15 -0.83
CA LYS A 33 -11.85 -19.64 -1.79
C LYS A 33 -11.34 -18.43 -2.55
N LYS A 34 -10.65 -17.52 -1.87
CA LYS A 34 -10.03 -16.33 -2.48
C LYS A 34 -8.94 -16.73 -3.46
N LEU A 35 -8.04 -17.65 -3.10
CA LEU A 35 -7.00 -18.16 -4.00
C LEU A 35 -7.62 -18.81 -5.25
N THR A 36 -8.63 -19.65 -5.08
CA THR A 36 -9.35 -20.30 -6.19
C THR A 36 -10.00 -19.25 -7.11
N ASN A 37 -10.62 -18.21 -6.54
CA ASN A 37 -11.24 -17.14 -7.33
C ASN A 37 -10.20 -16.31 -8.11
N ILE A 38 -9.07 -16.00 -7.48
CA ILE A 38 -7.97 -15.27 -8.11
C ILE A 38 -7.39 -16.10 -9.27
N SER A 39 -7.11 -17.38 -9.05
CA SER A 39 -6.61 -18.30 -10.07
C SER A 39 -7.56 -18.38 -11.28
N LYS A 40 -8.87 -18.44 -11.05
CA LYS A 40 -9.87 -18.46 -12.14
C LYS A 40 -9.99 -17.17 -12.92
N LYS A 41 -9.75 -16.02 -12.29
CA LYS A 41 -9.94 -14.69 -12.90
C LYS A 41 -8.67 -14.11 -13.51
N SER A 42 -7.50 -14.60 -13.13
CA SER A 42 -6.21 -14.05 -13.52
C SER A 42 -5.35 -15.15 -14.15
N LYS A 43 -5.01 -14.96 -15.42
CA LYS A 43 -4.18 -15.93 -16.15
C LYS A 43 -2.81 -16.11 -15.50
N GLY A 44 -2.16 -15.02 -15.11
CA GLY A 44 -0.84 -15.07 -14.48
C GLY A 44 -0.88 -15.82 -13.14
N TRP A 45 -1.91 -15.61 -12.33
CA TRP A 45 -2.08 -16.37 -11.09
C TRP A 45 -2.45 -17.83 -11.35
N ASN A 46 -3.24 -18.11 -12.37
CA ASN A 46 -3.54 -19.48 -12.76
C ASN A 46 -2.25 -20.25 -13.12
N ASP A 47 -1.37 -19.64 -13.90
CA ASP A 47 -0.10 -20.25 -14.31
C ASP A 47 0.84 -20.47 -13.10
N ILE A 48 0.84 -19.55 -12.13
CA ILE A 48 1.63 -19.67 -10.91
C ILE A 48 1.08 -20.76 -9.98
N LEU A 49 -0.23 -20.86 -9.85
CA LEU A 49 -0.90 -21.70 -8.86
C LEU A 49 -1.38 -23.07 -9.39
N GLN A 50 -1.18 -23.39 -10.66
CA GLN A 50 -1.73 -24.57 -11.33
C GLN A 50 -1.42 -25.92 -10.66
N ASN A 51 -0.30 -26.01 -9.92
CA ASN A 51 0.12 -27.24 -9.24
C ASN A 51 -0.05 -27.17 -7.70
N VAL A 52 -0.78 -26.17 -7.22
CA VAL A 52 -0.99 -25.95 -5.78
C VAL A 52 -2.35 -26.53 -5.39
N PRO A 53 -2.43 -27.36 -4.33
CA PRO A 53 -3.71 -27.84 -3.82
C PRO A 53 -4.42 -26.73 -3.05
N LEU A 54 -5.05 -25.77 -3.77
CA LEU A 54 -5.61 -24.54 -3.21
C LEU A 54 -6.64 -24.81 -2.11
N GLU A 55 -7.36 -25.91 -2.19
CA GLU A 55 -8.39 -26.31 -1.23
C GLU A 55 -7.81 -26.73 0.13
N GLU A 56 -6.52 -27.05 0.16
CA GLU A 56 -5.80 -27.46 1.38
C GLU A 56 -5.12 -26.28 2.10
N ILE A 57 -5.21 -25.05 1.58
CA ILE A 57 -4.59 -23.88 2.20
C ILE A 57 -5.55 -23.25 3.21
N ASN A 58 -5.59 -23.78 4.44
CA ASN A 58 -6.59 -23.40 5.44
C ASN A 58 -5.99 -22.88 6.76
N LYS A 59 -4.67 -22.89 6.89
CA LYS A 59 -3.95 -22.41 8.06
C LYS A 59 -2.56 -21.91 7.69
N ARG A 60 -1.89 -21.24 8.62
CA ARG A 60 -0.59 -20.58 8.41
C ARG A 60 0.49 -21.53 7.88
N GLU A 61 0.56 -22.74 8.38
CA GLU A 61 1.55 -23.74 7.97
C GLU A 61 1.42 -24.13 6.51
N ASP A 62 0.18 -24.13 5.99
CA ASP A 62 -0.11 -24.48 4.60
C ASP A 62 0.40 -23.43 3.60
N LEU A 63 0.73 -22.21 4.05
CA LEU A 63 1.33 -21.18 3.19
C LEU A 63 2.66 -21.65 2.59
N SER A 64 3.35 -22.60 3.24
CA SER A 64 4.57 -23.21 2.70
C SER A 64 4.36 -24.01 1.40
N LYS A 65 3.11 -24.39 1.09
CA LYS A 65 2.72 -25.06 -0.16
C LYS A 65 2.64 -24.07 -1.34
N LEU A 66 2.56 -22.76 -1.07
CA LEU A 66 2.49 -21.74 -2.11
C LEU A 66 3.88 -21.47 -2.71
N PRO A 67 3.97 -21.28 -4.04
CA PRO A 67 5.23 -20.97 -4.70
C PRO A 67 5.69 -19.56 -4.36
N ILE A 68 7.01 -19.38 -4.22
CA ILE A 68 7.61 -18.06 -4.04
C ILE A 68 7.72 -17.36 -5.39
N THR A 69 6.98 -16.27 -5.57
CA THR A 69 7.12 -15.40 -6.74
C THR A 69 8.26 -14.40 -6.52
N ARG A 70 9.32 -14.54 -7.31
CA ARG A 70 10.48 -13.65 -7.21
C ARG A 70 10.28 -12.40 -8.06
N LYS A 71 10.57 -11.23 -7.51
CA LYS A 71 10.47 -9.94 -8.22
C LYS A 71 11.25 -9.93 -9.55
N SER A 72 12.43 -10.57 -9.60
CA SER A 72 13.22 -10.70 -10.81
C SER A 72 12.51 -11.43 -11.98
N ASN A 73 11.51 -12.24 -11.68
CA ASN A 73 10.74 -12.96 -12.69
C ASN A 73 9.56 -12.11 -13.22
N LEU A 74 9.09 -11.12 -12.48
CA LEU A 74 7.94 -10.29 -12.86
C LEU A 74 8.20 -9.52 -14.15
N SER A 75 9.39 -8.96 -14.33
CA SER A 75 9.76 -8.25 -15.57
C SER A 75 9.63 -9.17 -16.82
N LYS A 76 10.01 -10.44 -16.71
CA LYS A 76 9.86 -11.41 -17.79
C LYS A 76 8.39 -11.74 -18.06
N ILE A 77 7.61 -11.95 -17.00
CA ILE A 77 6.17 -12.23 -17.08
C ILE A 77 5.45 -11.05 -17.74
N GLN A 78 5.75 -9.81 -17.34
CA GLN A 78 5.15 -8.61 -17.88
C GLN A 78 5.54 -8.35 -19.34
N LYS A 79 6.77 -8.67 -19.76
CA LYS A 79 7.16 -8.60 -21.17
C LYS A 79 6.37 -9.58 -22.06
N SER A 80 6.04 -10.75 -21.52
CA SER A 80 5.24 -11.75 -22.24
C SER A 80 3.75 -11.44 -22.23
N PHE A 81 3.27 -10.73 -21.19
CA PHE A 81 1.86 -10.40 -21.00
C PHE A 81 1.71 -8.99 -20.39
N PRO A 82 1.79 -7.92 -21.21
CA PRO A 82 1.60 -6.55 -20.74
C PRO A 82 0.14 -6.29 -20.30
N LEU A 83 -0.09 -5.36 -19.36
CA LEU A 83 0.85 -4.52 -18.62
C LEU A 83 1.38 -5.22 -17.36
N TYR A 84 0.52 -5.87 -16.59
CA TYR A 84 0.80 -6.38 -15.25
C TYR A 84 1.06 -7.88 -15.20
N GLY A 85 1.42 -8.49 -16.33
CA GLY A 85 1.73 -9.92 -16.38
C GLY A 85 0.52 -10.84 -16.26
N GLY A 86 -0.70 -10.31 -16.50
CA GLY A 86 -1.94 -11.03 -16.26
C GLY A 86 -2.16 -11.39 -14.78
N LEU A 87 -1.54 -10.64 -13.86
CA LEU A 87 -1.64 -10.86 -12.40
C LEU A 87 -2.76 -10.04 -11.74
N THR A 88 -3.53 -9.31 -12.52
CA THR A 88 -4.70 -8.55 -12.05
C THR A 88 -5.98 -9.37 -12.19
N ILE A 89 -7.00 -9.05 -11.37
CA ILE A 89 -8.31 -9.71 -11.39
C ILE A 89 -9.39 -8.87 -12.09
N LYS A 90 -9.07 -7.63 -12.45
CA LYS A 90 -9.88 -6.73 -13.26
C LYS A 90 -9.11 -6.30 -14.50
N ASP A 91 -9.78 -5.70 -15.47
CA ASP A 91 -9.12 -5.18 -16.68
C ASP A 91 -8.02 -4.17 -16.28
N ASP A 92 -6.86 -4.30 -16.92
CA ASP A 92 -5.70 -3.44 -16.65
C ASP A 92 -5.99 -1.95 -16.86
N LYS A 93 -6.96 -1.63 -17.72
CA LYS A 93 -7.38 -0.25 -18.05
C LYS A 93 -8.33 0.36 -17.00
N GLU A 94 -8.85 -0.42 -16.08
CA GLU A 94 -9.72 0.07 -15.01
C GLU A 94 -8.96 0.66 -13.83
N PHE A 95 -7.65 0.42 -13.74
CA PHE A 95 -6.82 1.04 -12.71
C PHE A 95 -6.63 2.54 -12.97
N LYS A 96 -6.53 3.32 -11.90
CA LYS A 96 -6.36 4.78 -11.98
C LYS A 96 -4.93 5.19 -12.29
N TYR A 97 -3.97 4.35 -11.91
CA TYR A 97 -2.54 4.61 -12.07
C TYR A 97 -1.83 3.36 -12.58
N CYS A 98 -0.78 3.60 -13.37
CA CYS A 98 0.22 2.60 -13.72
C CYS A 98 1.58 3.15 -13.29
N PHE A 99 2.19 2.52 -12.30
CA PHE A 99 3.49 2.92 -11.77
C PHE A 99 4.60 2.08 -12.37
N SER A 100 5.81 2.63 -12.35
CA SER A 100 7.02 1.92 -12.74
C SER A 100 7.97 1.85 -11.55
N SER A 101 8.25 0.64 -11.09
CA SER A 101 9.27 0.38 -10.07
C SER A 101 10.64 0.12 -10.70
N PRO A 102 11.75 0.36 -9.99
CA PRO A 102 13.08 -0.01 -10.47
C PRO A 102 13.15 -1.47 -10.89
N GLY A 103 13.72 -1.73 -12.08
CA GLY A 103 13.77 -3.06 -12.69
C GLY A 103 12.73 -3.29 -13.79
N GLU A 104 12.15 -2.22 -14.33
CA GLU A 104 11.14 -2.26 -15.40
C GLU A 104 9.92 -3.12 -15.02
N ILE A 105 9.43 -2.93 -13.80
CA ILE A 105 8.24 -3.59 -13.29
C ILE A 105 7.12 -2.56 -13.19
N TYR A 106 5.98 -2.88 -13.80
CA TYR A 106 4.79 -2.05 -13.78
C TYR A 106 3.83 -2.54 -12.70
N GLU A 107 3.29 -1.59 -11.93
CA GLU A 107 2.42 -1.86 -10.79
C GLU A 107 1.13 -1.05 -10.93
N PRO A 108 -0.05 -1.69 -10.74
CA PRO A 108 -1.31 -0.96 -10.75
C PRO A 108 -1.49 -0.15 -9.49
N GLY A 109 -2.23 0.93 -9.60
CA GLY A 109 -2.71 1.70 -8.45
C GLY A 109 -4.14 2.15 -8.65
N ASP A 110 -4.85 2.36 -7.56
CA ASP A 110 -6.23 2.80 -7.60
C ASP A 110 -6.49 3.97 -6.63
N SER A 111 -7.71 4.49 -6.65
CA SER A 111 -8.18 5.54 -5.74
C SER A 111 -8.36 5.01 -4.30
N GLY A 112 -8.49 5.92 -3.36
CA GLY A 112 -8.61 5.61 -1.94
C GLY A 112 -7.32 5.03 -1.35
N ASP A 113 -7.43 4.41 -0.20
CA ASP A 113 -6.28 3.76 0.48
C ASP A 113 -5.98 2.37 -0.11
N PHE A 114 -5.72 2.32 -1.42
CA PHE A 114 -5.48 1.09 -2.18
C PHE A 114 -4.40 0.18 -1.57
N TRP A 115 -3.43 0.76 -0.89
CA TRP A 115 -2.32 0.02 -0.25
C TRP A 115 -2.50 -0.20 1.25
N ASN A 116 -3.66 0.17 1.84
CA ASN A 116 -3.97 0.05 3.27
C ASN A 116 -2.94 0.75 4.18
N MET A 117 -2.45 1.92 3.78
CA MET A 117 -1.47 2.69 4.54
C MET A 117 -2.10 3.60 5.60
N ALA A 118 -3.41 3.85 5.56
CA ALA A 118 -4.10 4.69 6.54
C ALA A 118 -3.93 4.19 7.97
N ASN A 119 -3.99 2.87 8.19
CA ASN A 119 -3.74 2.27 9.50
C ASN A 119 -2.38 2.66 10.07
N CYS A 120 -1.32 2.60 9.25
CA CYS A 120 0.03 2.97 9.67
C CYS A 120 0.15 4.45 10.01
N LEU A 121 -0.43 5.33 9.18
CA LEU A 121 -0.39 6.78 9.40
C LEU A 121 -1.20 7.16 10.64
N TYR A 122 -2.35 6.53 10.86
CA TYR A 122 -3.17 6.74 12.03
C TYR A 122 -2.47 6.28 13.32
N ALA A 123 -1.81 5.12 13.27
CA ALA A 123 -0.99 4.61 14.39
C ALA A 123 0.18 5.54 14.71
N ALA A 124 0.77 6.20 13.70
CA ALA A 124 1.78 7.23 13.88
C ALA A 124 1.23 8.53 14.53
N GLY A 125 -0.08 8.63 14.72
CA GLY A 125 -0.74 9.75 15.39
C GLY A 125 -1.47 10.73 14.48
N MET A 126 -1.53 10.47 13.17
CA MET A 126 -2.26 11.31 12.20
C MET A 126 -3.76 11.25 12.47
N ARG A 127 -4.45 12.40 12.36
CA ARG A 127 -5.89 12.51 12.60
C ARG A 127 -6.55 13.42 11.57
N LYS A 128 -7.84 13.24 11.39
CA LYS A 128 -8.67 14.11 10.54
C LYS A 128 -8.39 15.58 10.84
N GLY A 129 -8.19 16.37 9.80
CA GLY A 129 -7.91 17.80 9.87
C GLY A 129 -6.41 18.14 10.01
N ASP A 130 -5.51 17.16 10.12
CA ASP A 130 -4.08 17.42 10.07
C ASP A 130 -3.65 17.89 8.67
N LEU A 131 -2.63 18.75 8.64
CA LEU A 131 -1.94 19.15 7.42
C LEU A 131 -0.64 18.36 7.31
N VAL A 132 -0.50 17.61 6.23
CA VAL A 132 0.57 16.64 6.00
C VAL A 132 1.52 17.16 4.92
N TYR A 133 2.81 17.17 5.19
CA TYR A 133 3.85 17.47 4.21
C TYR A 133 4.47 16.18 3.70
N ASN A 134 4.19 15.82 2.45
CA ASN A 134 4.64 14.56 1.86
C ASN A 134 5.79 14.82 0.87
N THR A 135 6.99 14.33 1.20
CA THR A 135 8.21 14.49 0.41
C THR A 135 8.61 13.23 -0.37
N PHE A 136 7.79 12.19 -0.40
CA PHE A 136 8.00 11.09 -1.33
C PHE A 136 7.75 11.52 -2.77
N SER A 137 8.48 10.88 -3.69
CA SER A 137 8.36 11.16 -5.12
C SER A 137 6.95 10.86 -5.64
N TYR A 138 6.43 11.77 -6.44
CA TYR A 138 5.21 11.60 -7.24
C TYR A 138 5.52 11.20 -8.68
N HIS A 139 6.80 10.99 -9.01
CA HIS A 139 7.27 10.69 -10.35
C HIS A 139 7.49 9.19 -10.52
N LEU A 140 6.74 8.58 -11.44
CA LEU A 140 6.73 7.17 -11.84
C LEU A 140 6.42 6.16 -10.72
N GLY A 141 7.02 6.27 -9.55
CA GLY A 141 6.79 5.34 -8.43
C GLY A 141 5.53 5.68 -7.61
N PRO A 142 4.98 4.72 -6.86
CA PRO A 142 3.72 4.90 -6.15
C PRO A 142 3.80 5.72 -4.86
N ALA A 143 4.98 5.88 -4.25
CA ALA A 143 5.11 6.27 -2.85
C ALA A 143 4.43 7.61 -2.50
N GLY A 144 4.57 8.64 -3.33
CA GLY A 144 3.94 9.95 -3.10
C GLY A 144 2.41 9.86 -3.12
N ILE A 145 1.86 9.22 -4.14
CA ILE A 145 0.40 9.06 -4.31
C ILE A 145 -0.15 8.12 -3.24
N MET A 146 0.51 7.01 -2.95
CA MET A 146 0.13 6.05 -1.92
C MET A 146 -0.06 6.73 -0.56
N MET A 147 0.92 7.51 -0.12
CA MET A 147 0.86 8.19 1.17
C MET A 147 -0.16 9.34 1.18
N SER A 148 -0.31 10.05 0.06
CA SER A 148 -1.34 11.09 -0.07
C SER A 148 -2.74 10.53 0.00
N ASN A 149 -3.00 9.44 -0.71
CA ASN A 149 -4.32 8.79 -0.69
C ASN A 149 -4.66 8.29 0.72
N ALA A 150 -3.71 7.66 1.41
CA ALA A 150 -3.90 7.20 2.78
C ALA A 150 -4.17 8.34 3.78
N ALA A 151 -3.44 9.46 3.66
CA ALA A 151 -3.68 10.65 4.48
C ALA A 151 -5.06 11.27 4.20
N ASN A 152 -5.46 11.35 2.91
CA ASN A 152 -6.77 11.84 2.52
C ASN A 152 -7.89 10.93 3.05
N GLU A 153 -7.69 9.61 3.09
CA GLU A 153 -8.65 8.64 3.65
C GLU A 153 -8.90 8.89 5.14
N ILE A 154 -7.86 9.27 5.89
CA ILE A 154 -8.00 9.69 7.31
C ILE A 154 -8.75 11.03 7.41
N GLY A 155 -8.83 11.82 6.34
CA GLY A 155 -9.43 13.15 6.30
C GLY A 155 -8.43 14.28 6.54
N CYS A 156 -7.16 14.05 6.18
CA CYS A 156 -6.09 15.06 6.21
C CYS A 156 -6.00 15.80 4.89
N SER A 157 -5.44 17.02 4.93
CA SER A 157 -4.97 17.73 3.73
C SER A 157 -3.49 17.45 3.49
N VAL A 158 -3.08 17.30 2.23
CA VAL A 158 -1.71 16.94 1.87
C VAL A 158 -1.07 18.03 1.03
N ILE A 159 0.14 18.44 1.41
CA ILE A 159 1.04 19.25 0.60
C ILE A 159 1.97 18.28 -0.14
N PRO A 160 1.86 18.15 -1.48
CA PRO A 160 2.64 17.20 -2.26
C PRO A 160 4.03 17.79 -2.59
N GLY A 161 4.90 17.92 -1.58
CA GLY A 161 6.21 18.52 -1.72
C GLY A 161 7.14 17.77 -2.68
N GLY A 162 7.08 16.44 -2.65
CA GLY A 162 7.91 15.59 -3.52
C GLY A 162 9.39 15.71 -3.17
N VAL A 163 10.24 15.47 -4.16
CA VAL A 163 11.70 15.49 -4.03
C VAL A 163 12.32 16.73 -4.70
N GLY A 164 13.48 17.19 -4.21
CA GLY A 164 14.19 18.34 -4.78
C GLY A 164 13.61 19.70 -4.37
N ASN A 165 14.07 20.77 -5.04
CA ASN A 165 13.62 22.16 -4.82
C ASN A 165 13.61 22.60 -3.35
N THR A 166 14.69 22.32 -2.61
CA THR A 166 14.78 22.48 -1.15
C THR A 166 14.40 23.89 -0.68
N ASP A 167 14.83 24.93 -1.40
CA ASP A 167 14.54 26.32 -1.02
C ASP A 167 13.04 26.61 -1.05
N ILE A 168 12.35 26.19 -2.11
CA ILE A 168 10.90 26.35 -2.21
C ILE A 168 10.19 25.51 -1.14
N GLN A 169 10.68 24.31 -0.85
CA GLN A 169 10.12 23.48 0.21
C GLN A 169 10.24 24.13 1.59
N LEU A 170 11.36 24.80 1.87
CA LEU A 170 11.55 25.55 3.14
C LEU A 170 10.57 26.74 3.24
N GLU A 171 10.35 27.47 2.16
CA GLU A 171 9.36 28.55 2.13
C GLU A 171 7.94 28.03 2.42
N VAL A 172 7.56 26.95 1.75
CA VAL A 172 6.24 26.32 1.95
C VAL A 172 6.07 25.80 3.37
N LEU A 173 7.08 25.14 3.95
CA LEU A 173 7.06 24.64 5.33
C LEU A 173 6.91 25.79 6.34
N ASN A 174 7.68 26.86 6.15
CA ASN A 174 7.63 28.05 7.01
C ASN A 174 6.26 28.73 6.97
N TYR A 175 5.64 28.79 5.81
CA TYR A 175 4.31 29.40 5.66
C TYR A 175 3.19 28.53 6.17
N THR A 176 3.18 27.23 5.81
CA THR A 176 2.04 26.33 6.04
C THR A 176 2.07 25.65 7.41
N LYS A 177 3.26 25.49 8.01
CA LYS A 177 3.47 24.87 9.32
C LYS A 177 2.72 23.53 9.48
N PRO A 178 2.98 22.53 8.64
CA PRO A 178 2.27 21.26 8.66
C PRO A 178 2.45 20.56 10.02
N SER A 179 1.44 19.81 10.45
CA SER A 179 1.47 19.03 11.70
C SER A 179 2.16 17.68 11.52
N PHE A 180 2.28 17.20 10.27
CA PHE A 180 2.89 15.92 9.93
C PHE A 180 3.86 16.02 8.76
N TYR A 181 4.95 15.25 8.87
CA TYR A 181 5.91 15.03 7.79
C TYR A 181 5.87 13.55 7.36
N ILE A 182 5.84 13.31 6.06
CA ILE A 182 6.02 11.99 5.44
C ILE A 182 7.20 12.06 4.50
N GLY A 183 8.20 11.22 4.70
CA GLY A 183 9.40 11.17 3.87
C GLY A 183 10.54 10.42 4.53
N THR A 184 11.73 10.51 3.94
CA THR A 184 12.92 9.89 4.51
C THR A 184 13.50 10.75 5.65
N PRO A 185 14.03 10.13 6.71
CA PRO A 185 14.71 10.86 7.81
C PRO A 185 15.88 11.72 7.30
N SER A 186 16.61 11.24 6.28
CA SER A 186 17.72 11.97 5.68
C SER A 186 17.28 13.28 5.03
N PHE A 187 16.14 13.29 4.34
CA PHE A 187 15.63 14.50 3.72
C PHE A 187 15.03 15.47 4.76
N LEU A 188 14.35 14.93 5.78
CA LEU A 188 13.91 15.76 6.91
C LEU A 188 15.08 16.51 7.56
N LYS A 189 16.23 15.82 7.75
CA LYS A 189 17.45 16.46 8.30
C LYS A 189 17.99 17.60 7.44
N ILE A 190 17.76 17.57 6.12
CA ILE A 190 18.16 18.66 5.21
C ILE A 190 17.21 19.84 5.36
N LEU A 191 15.94 19.60 5.65
CA LEU A 191 14.91 20.64 5.81
C LEU A 191 14.93 21.31 7.19
N LEU A 192 15.55 20.71 8.21
CA LEU A 192 15.72 21.26 9.57
C LEU A 192 17.01 22.03 9.73
#